data_c9b72f5a935637f67c8f1fb050d1e4ee
#
_entry.id   c9b72f5a935637f67c8f1fb050d1e4ee
#
_cell.length_a   1.000
_cell.length_b   1.000
_cell.length_c   1.000
_cell.angle_alpha   90.00
_cell.angle_beta   90.00
_cell.angle_gamma   90.00
#
_symmetry.space_group_name_H-M   'P 1'
#
loop_
_entity.id
_entity.type
_entity.pdbx_description
1 polymer ?
#
loop_
_entity_poly.entity_id
_entity_poly.type
_entity_poly.pdbx_seq_one_letter_code
_entity_poly.pdbx_strand_id
1 'polypeptide(L)'
;MMILASVSIYAQKEYGIRAGIDLSKLVRSELQEGYTGFEIFGDLTIRDKTKIAVEIGTESFDTKEAIDQSLLYSYKVSGEFLKLGLDWEIYQRKPGEKNQITAGARYVVSSFDTTQGTTNFYDTVWVERYGEFPNYSVEGPTHKGLSASYLEGVLGFKTHLTKQLYLGGSFRMGFLVSQKEPENFNNLWIPGFNRVTDGARFGFSYNYGLSYYLPVKKAR
;
A
#
# COMPACT_ATOMS: atom_id res chain seq x y z
N MET A 1 52.92 3.86 -31.39
CA MET A 1 52.01 2.79 -30.95
C MET A 1 51.58 3.12 -29.53
N MET A 2 50.41 3.80 -29.37
CA MET A 2 49.88 4.22 -28.07
C MET A 2 49.03 3.09 -27.52
N ILE A 3 49.43 2.51 -26.41
CA ILE A 3 48.66 1.51 -25.68
C ILE A 3 47.63 2.25 -24.84
N LEU A 4 46.37 2.21 -25.27
CA LEU A 4 45.22 2.66 -24.48
C LEU A 4 44.96 1.62 -23.37
N ALA A 5 45.42 1.91 -22.16
CA ALA A 5 45.08 1.17 -20.98
C ALA A 5 43.59 1.43 -20.65
N SER A 6 42.74 0.48 -20.94
CA SER A 6 41.33 0.50 -20.49
C SER A 6 41.30 0.29 -18.98
N VAL A 7 41.15 1.40 -18.24
CA VAL A 7 40.87 1.35 -16.80
C VAL A 7 39.43 0.85 -16.63
N SER A 8 39.27 -0.44 -16.33
CA SER A 8 38.00 -0.99 -15.90
C SER A 8 37.70 -0.46 -14.50
N ILE A 9 36.90 0.59 -14.44
CA ILE A 9 36.36 1.07 -13.17
C ILE A 9 35.33 0.02 -12.70
N TYR A 10 35.77 -0.86 -11.82
CA TYR A 10 34.87 -1.73 -11.10
C TYR A 10 33.97 -0.85 -10.22
N ALA A 11 32.69 -0.73 -10.58
CA ALA A 11 31.71 -0.13 -9.71
C ALA A 11 31.72 -0.90 -8.38
N GLN A 12 32.05 -0.22 -7.30
CA GLN A 12 32.05 -0.81 -5.95
C GLN A 12 30.66 -1.37 -5.65
N LYS A 13 30.60 -2.68 -5.35
CA LYS A 13 29.35 -3.33 -4.93
C LYS A 13 28.89 -2.72 -3.63
N GLU A 14 27.82 -1.94 -3.68
CA GLU A 14 27.23 -1.34 -2.49
C GLU A 14 26.21 -2.31 -1.88
N TYR A 15 26.66 -3.06 -0.86
CA TYR A 15 25.76 -3.78 0.01
C TYR A 15 25.26 -2.83 1.09
N GLY A 16 23.98 -2.85 1.38
CA GLY A 16 23.43 -1.97 2.41
C GLY A 16 21.99 -2.30 2.75
N ILE A 17 21.58 -1.73 3.88
CA ILE A 17 20.21 -1.80 4.39
C ILE A 17 19.61 -0.42 4.21
N ARG A 18 18.37 -0.38 3.77
CA ARG A 18 17.58 0.84 3.72
C ARG A 18 16.36 0.66 4.61
N ALA A 19 16.02 1.71 5.36
CA ALA A 19 14.78 1.80 6.12
C ALA A 19 14.11 3.14 5.85
N GLY A 20 12.79 3.16 5.81
CA GLY A 20 12.03 4.36 5.49
C GLY A 20 10.59 4.32 6.00
N ILE A 21 9.93 5.45 5.84
CA ILE A 21 8.53 5.65 6.18
C ILE A 21 7.76 6.09 4.93
N ASP A 22 6.55 5.59 4.80
CA ASP A 22 5.62 6.03 3.76
C ASP A 22 4.94 7.33 4.19
N LEU A 23 5.24 8.41 3.48
CA LEU A 23 4.62 9.71 3.71
C LEU A 23 3.24 9.81 3.08
N SER A 24 2.97 9.02 2.03
CA SER A 24 1.68 9.09 1.32
C SER A 24 0.52 8.70 2.22
N LYS A 25 0.71 7.70 3.09
CA LYS A 25 -0.31 7.30 4.07
C LYS A 25 -0.53 8.36 5.15
N LEU A 26 0.53 9.00 5.61
CA LEU A 26 0.43 10.10 6.58
C LEU A 26 -0.32 11.30 5.99
N VAL A 27 0.06 11.72 4.78
CA VAL A 27 -0.61 12.83 4.08
C VAL A 27 -2.06 12.47 3.78
N ARG A 28 -2.34 11.24 3.37
CA ARG A 28 -3.70 10.79 3.14
C ARG A 28 -4.54 10.79 4.41
N SER A 29 -3.95 10.44 5.56
CA SER A 29 -4.63 10.49 6.88
C SER A 29 -5.06 11.90 7.27
N GLU A 30 -4.34 12.92 6.82
CA GLU A 30 -4.69 14.32 7.06
C GLU A 30 -5.70 14.87 6.04
N LEU A 31 -5.67 14.38 4.80
CA LEU A 31 -6.46 14.93 3.69
C LEU A 31 -7.76 14.16 3.43
N GLN A 32 -7.82 12.89 3.77
CA GLN A 32 -8.99 12.04 3.52
C GLN A 32 -9.72 11.72 4.81
N GLU A 33 -10.92 12.27 4.95
CA GLU A 33 -11.79 11.96 6.09
C GLU A 33 -12.04 10.45 6.23
N GLY A 34 -11.97 9.96 7.46
CA GLY A 34 -12.17 8.54 7.77
C GLY A 34 -10.98 7.63 7.46
N TYR A 35 -9.91 8.11 6.82
CA TYR A 35 -8.73 7.30 6.58
C TYR A 35 -7.64 7.56 7.61
N THR A 36 -7.03 6.49 8.11
CA THR A 36 -5.79 6.56 8.91
C THR A 36 -4.87 5.44 8.47
N GLY A 37 -3.62 5.76 8.17
CA GLY A 37 -2.65 4.77 7.73
C GLY A 37 -1.22 5.10 8.11
N PHE A 38 -0.44 4.06 8.38
CA PHE A 38 0.99 4.16 8.64
C PHE A 38 1.70 2.96 8.05
N GLU A 39 2.87 3.18 7.44
CA GLU A 39 3.69 2.12 6.86
C GLU A 39 5.16 2.45 7.03
N ILE A 40 5.92 1.45 7.45
CA ILE A 40 7.39 1.45 7.38
C ILE A 40 7.85 0.43 6.36
N PHE A 41 8.91 0.75 5.66
CA PHE A 41 9.47 -0.13 4.66
C PHE A 41 10.99 -0.23 4.77
N GLY A 42 11.53 -1.34 4.30
CA GLY A 42 12.96 -1.53 4.22
C GLY A 42 13.38 -2.40 3.06
N ASP A 43 14.62 -2.23 2.62
CA ASP A 43 15.23 -3.12 1.64
C ASP A 43 16.67 -3.49 2.04
N LEU A 44 17.05 -4.73 1.74
CA LEU A 44 18.39 -5.27 1.88
C LEU A 44 18.95 -5.61 0.51
N THR A 45 20.04 -4.98 0.13
CA THR A 45 20.76 -5.30 -1.13
C THR A 45 21.52 -6.62 -0.96
N ILE A 46 21.12 -7.66 -1.70
CA ILE A 46 21.74 -9.00 -1.66
C ILE A 46 22.69 -9.25 -2.84
N ARG A 47 22.41 -8.61 -3.96
CA ARG A 47 23.25 -8.62 -5.18
C ARG A 47 23.24 -7.24 -5.81
N ASP A 48 24.13 -6.99 -6.76
CA ASP A 48 24.33 -5.68 -7.40
C ASP A 48 23.02 -4.98 -7.83
N LYS A 49 22.01 -5.77 -8.27
CA LYS A 49 20.74 -5.24 -8.77
C LYS A 49 19.52 -5.79 -8.04
N THR A 50 19.70 -6.68 -7.07
CA THR A 50 18.61 -7.39 -6.43
C THR A 50 18.55 -7.04 -4.94
N LYS A 51 17.36 -6.68 -4.48
CA LYS A 51 17.08 -6.34 -3.09
C LYS A 51 15.92 -7.18 -2.58
N ILE A 52 16.01 -7.62 -1.33
CA ILE A 52 14.85 -8.11 -0.59
C ILE A 52 14.16 -6.90 0.00
N ALA A 53 12.86 -6.82 -0.16
CA ALA A 53 12.05 -5.74 0.39
C ALA A 53 11.01 -6.28 1.37
N VAL A 54 10.85 -5.53 2.47
CA VAL A 54 9.90 -5.81 3.54
C VAL A 54 9.15 -4.52 3.86
N GLU A 55 7.83 -4.61 3.97
CA GLU A 55 6.99 -3.48 4.34
C GLU A 55 5.95 -3.97 5.34
N ILE A 56 5.71 -3.16 6.38
CA ILE A 56 4.68 -3.44 7.39
C ILE A 56 3.90 -2.16 7.65
N GLY A 57 2.60 -2.30 7.74
CA GLY A 57 1.75 -1.15 7.96
C GLY A 57 0.40 -1.50 8.55
N THR A 58 -0.30 -0.47 8.96
CA THR A 58 -1.65 -0.53 9.46
C THR A 58 -2.51 0.51 8.74
N GLU A 59 -3.76 0.16 8.51
CA GLU A 59 -4.75 1.06 7.92
C GLU A 59 -6.10 0.91 8.62
N SER A 60 -6.78 2.03 8.75
CA SER A 60 -8.19 2.08 9.12
C SER A 60 -8.92 2.97 8.12
N PHE A 61 -10.09 2.54 7.70
CA PHE A 61 -10.94 3.30 6.81
C PHE A 61 -12.38 3.24 7.30
N ASP A 62 -12.95 4.41 7.54
CA ASP A 62 -14.33 4.62 7.95
C ASP A 62 -15.03 5.41 6.84
N THR A 63 -16.04 4.85 6.23
CA THR A 63 -16.79 5.51 5.18
C THR A 63 -18.29 5.51 5.48
N LYS A 64 -18.94 6.59 5.08
CA LYS A 64 -20.37 6.78 5.18
C LYS A 64 -20.90 7.14 3.80
N GLU A 65 -21.80 6.33 3.31
CA GLU A 65 -22.52 6.64 2.07
C GLU A 65 -23.85 7.30 2.42
N ALA A 66 -24.12 8.42 1.78
CA ALA A 66 -25.33 9.19 2.00
C ALA A 66 -25.97 9.58 0.66
N ILE A 67 -27.29 9.61 0.62
CA ILE A 67 -28.09 10.14 -0.49
C ILE A 67 -28.89 11.33 0.07
N ASP A 68 -28.78 12.49 -0.57
CA ASP A 68 -29.50 13.72 -0.18
C ASP A 68 -29.40 14.04 1.32
N GLN A 69 -28.18 13.95 1.89
CA GLN A 69 -27.87 14.14 3.30
C GLN A 69 -28.39 13.04 4.25
N SER A 70 -29.05 12.02 3.71
CA SER A 70 -29.53 10.89 4.50
C SER A 70 -28.54 9.75 4.47
N LEU A 71 -28.06 9.31 5.64
CA LEU A 71 -27.10 8.20 5.76
C LEU A 71 -27.72 6.93 5.20
N LEU A 72 -27.11 6.34 4.18
CA LEU A 72 -27.53 5.06 3.61
C LEU A 72 -26.88 3.89 4.37
N TYR A 73 -25.57 3.89 4.48
CA TYR A 73 -24.84 2.93 5.32
C TYR A 73 -23.50 3.48 5.79
N SER A 74 -22.98 2.91 6.84
CA SER A 74 -21.60 3.14 7.29
C SER A 74 -20.82 1.84 7.28
N TYR A 75 -19.52 1.95 6.99
CA TYR A 75 -18.61 0.82 6.92
C TYR A 75 -17.27 1.22 7.49
N LYS A 76 -16.76 0.42 8.42
CA LYS A 76 -15.45 0.63 9.01
C LYS A 76 -14.60 -0.62 8.89
N VAL A 77 -13.37 -0.46 8.48
CA VAL A 77 -12.35 -1.51 8.46
C VAL A 77 -11.11 -1.03 9.18
N SER A 78 -10.44 -1.93 9.89
CA SER A 78 -9.16 -1.66 10.54
C SER A 78 -8.32 -2.92 10.55
N GLY A 79 -7.05 -2.79 10.21
CA GLY A 79 -6.15 -3.95 10.16
C GLY A 79 -4.73 -3.60 9.83
N GLU A 80 -3.94 -4.64 9.72
CA GLU A 80 -2.50 -4.60 9.46
C GLU A 80 -2.13 -5.46 8.26
N PHE A 81 -0.99 -5.17 7.66
CA PHE A 81 -0.47 -5.94 6.55
C PHE A 81 1.05 -6.06 6.61
N LEU A 82 1.53 -7.14 6.02
CA LEU A 82 2.94 -7.43 5.80
C LEU A 82 3.17 -7.72 4.33
N LYS A 83 4.15 -7.04 3.72
CA LYS A 83 4.58 -7.26 2.33
C LYS A 83 6.01 -7.78 2.31
N LEU A 84 6.24 -8.87 1.60
CA LEU A 84 7.56 -9.46 1.39
C LEU A 84 7.81 -9.62 -0.11
N GLY A 85 8.99 -9.25 -0.58
CA GLY A 85 9.27 -9.39 -1.99
C GLY A 85 10.69 -9.04 -2.41
N LEU A 86 10.83 -8.88 -3.71
CA LEU A 86 12.10 -8.59 -4.36
C LEU A 86 11.96 -7.37 -5.26
N ASP A 87 13.01 -6.55 -5.28
CA ASP A 87 13.21 -5.45 -6.22
C ASP A 87 14.42 -5.72 -7.08
N TRP A 88 14.27 -5.49 -8.38
CA TRP A 88 15.35 -5.49 -9.35
C TRP A 88 15.58 -4.07 -9.84
N GLU A 89 16.84 -3.61 -9.78
CA GLU A 89 17.23 -2.34 -10.37
C GLU A 89 17.30 -2.48 -11.88
N ILE A 90 16.37 -1.83 -12.58
CA ILE A 90 16.24 -1.87 -14.04
C ILE A 90 16.99 -0.74 -14.73
N TYR A 91 17.34 0.32 -13.99
CA TYR A 91 18.11 1.45 -14.50
C TYR A 91 19.60 1.21 -14.34
N GLN A 92 20.35 1.44 -15.43
CA GLN A 92 21.81 1.35 -15.41
C GLN A 92 22.40 2.69 -15.00
N ARG A 93 22.80 2.79 -13.73
CA ARG A 93 23.38 4.00 -13.16
C ARG A 93 24.71 4.37 -13.83
N LYS A 94 24.92 5.66 -14.08
CA LYS A 94 26.21 6.20 -14.45
C LYS A 94 27.15 6.24 -13.23
N PRO A 95 28.50 6.22 -13.42
CA PRO A 95 29.45 6.39 -12.32
C PRO A 95 29.13 7.65 -11.50
N GLY A 96 28.98 7.50 -10.16
CA GLY A 96 28.62 8.59 -9.25
C GLY A 96 27.13 8.88 -9.09
N GLU A 97 26.27 8.30 -9.93
CA GLU A 97 24.83 8.45 -9.81
C GLU A 97 24.27 7.53 -8.74
N LYS A 98 23.39 8.08 -7.89
CA LYS A 98 22.77 7.37 -6.78
C LYS A 98 21.26 7.15 -6.95
N ASN A 99 20.67 7.70 -8.01
CA ASN A 99 19.25 7.50 -8.33
C ASN A 99 19.01 6.07 -8.78
N GLN A 100 17.80 5.56 -8.50
CA GLN A 100 17.46 4.17 -8.78
C GLN A 100 16.05 4.11 -9.39
N ILE A 101 15.88 3.22 -10.37
CA ILE A 101 14.58 2.80 -10.86
C ILE A 101 14.53 1.28 -10.70
N THR A 102 13.48 0.81 -10.08
CA THR A 102 13.31 -0.60 -9.72
C THR A 102 11.97 -1.13 -10.23
N ALA A 103 11.98 -2.38 -10.68
CA ALA A 103 10.79 -3.18 -10.84
C ALA A 103 10.80 -4.27 -9.78
N GLY A 104 9.66 -4.57 -9.18
CA GLY A 104 9.60 -5.53 -8.09
C GLY A 104 8.28 -6.28 -8.03
N ALA A 105 8.26 -7.30 -7.19
CA ALA A 105 7.07 -8.05 -6.84
C ALA A 105 6.99 -8.24 -5.34
N ARG A 106 5.77 -8.27 -4.81
CA ARG A 106 5.46 -8.52 -3.39
C ARG A 106 4.42 -9.61 -3.29
N TYR A 107 4.55 -10.43 -2.27
CA TYR A 107 3.46 -11.20 -1.70
C TYR A 107 3.01 -10.50 -0.42
N VAL A 108 1.73 -10.29 -0.29
CA VAL A 108 1.15 -9.52 0.80
C VAL A 108 0.14 -10.36 1.54
N VAL A 109 0.19 -10.29 2.86
CA VAL A 109 -0.84 -10.81 3.75
C VAL A 109 -1.41 -9.67 4.58
N SER A 110 -2.72 -9.64 4.70
CA SER A 110 -3.45 -8.64 5.48
C SER A 110 -4.39 -9.34 6.45
N SER A 111 -4.47 -8.82 7.67
CA SER A 111 -5.39 -9.25 8.72
C SER A 111 -6.19 -8.04 9.18
N PHE A 112 -7.51 -8.16 9.26
CA PHE A 112 -8.36 -7.01 9.54
C PHE A 112 -9.71 -7.40 10.15
N ASP A 113 -10.34 -6.43 10.77
CA ASP A 113 -11.70 -6.49 11.25
C ASP A 113 -12.56 -5.50 10.47
N THR A 114 -13.82 -5.86 10.24
CA THR A 114 -14.79 -5.05 9.52
C THR A 114 -16.04 -4.87 10.35
N THR A 115 -16.51 -3.66 10.47
CA THR A 115 -17.81 -3.34 11.11
C THR A 115 -18.73 -2.75 10.05
N GLN A 116 -19.82 -3.42 9.81
CA GLN A 116 -20.97 -2.83 9.14
C GLN A 116 -21.69 -1.98 10.19
N GLY A 117 -21.72 -0.69 9.96
CA GLY A 117 -22.46 0.19 10.86
C GLY A 117 -23.95 0.24 10.53
N THR A 118 -24.58 1.34 10.86
CA THR A 118 -26.01 1.53 10.62
C THR A 118 -26.30 1.53 9.13
N THR A 119 -27.26 0.70 8.71
CA THR A 119 -27.85 0.74 7.38
C THR A 119 -29.27 1.24 7.50
N ASN A 120 -29.60 2.29 6.75
CA ASN A 120 -30.95 2.86 6.73
C ASN A 120 -31.66 2.45 5.45
N PHE A 121 -32.86 1.94 5.59
CA PHE A 121 -33.71 1.58 4.48
C PHE A 121 -34.79 2.65 4.31
N TYR A 122 -34.93 3.16 3.10
CA TYR A 122 -35.91 4.18 2.73
C TYR A 122 -36.96 3.58 1.81
N ASP A 123 -38.21 3.65 2.20
CA ASP A 123 -39.35 3.22 1.36
C ASP A 123 -39.86 4.44 0.58
N THR A 124 -39.60 4.47 -0.71
CA THR A 124 -40.03 5.55 -1.61
C THR A 124 -41.54 5.62 -1.75
N VAL A 125 -42.26 4.49 -1.68
CA VAL A 125 -43.72 4.44 -1.74
C VAL A 125 -44.36 5.07 -0.51
N TRP A 126 -43.73 4.91 0.65
CA TRP A 126 -44.17 5.53 1.89
C TRP A 126 -44.01 7.05 1.86
N VAL A 127 -42.92 7.55 1.29
CA VAL A 127 -42.63 8.98 1.14
C VAL A 127 -43.67 9.66 0.26
N GLU A 128 -44.04 9.06 -0.86
CA GLU A 128 -45.07 9.61 -1.76
C GLU A 128 -46.44 9.69 -1.06
N ARG A 129 -46.75 8.79 -0.12
CA ARG A 129 -48.05 8.73 0.52
C ARG A 129 -48.13 9.55 1.81
N TYR A 130 -47.06 9.64 2.57
CA TYR A 130 -47.09 10.23 3.93
C TYR A 130 -46.11 11.40 4.11
N GLY A 131 -45.22 11.69 3.14
CA GLY A 131 -44.29 12.80 3.19
C GLY A 131 -43.11 12.62 4.14
N GLU A 132 -42.97 11.45 4.76
CA GLU A 132 -41.91 11.12 5.70
C GLU A 132 -41.19 9.86 5.28
N PHE A 133 -39.86 9.81 5.48
CA PHE A 133 -39.12 8.57 5.32
C PHE A 133 -39.30 7.69 6.56
N PRO A 134 -39.77 6.47 6.44
CA PRO A 134 -39.72 5.53 7.54
C PRO A 134 -38.24 5.21 7.80
N ASN A 135 -37.75 5.67 8.94
CA ASN A 135 -36.41 5.36 9.39
C ASN A 135 -36.38 3.95 9.96
N TYR A 136 -36.18 2.97 9.12
CA TYR A 136 -35.82 1.65 9.54
C TYR A 136 -34.30 1.52 9.50
N SER A 137 -33.68 1.56 10.67
CA SER A 137 -32.23 1.46 10.85
C SER A 137 -31.88 0.10 11.41
N VAL A 138 -30.93 -0.56 10.80
CA VAL A 138 -30.36 -1.82 11.31
C VAL A 138 -28.88 -1.59 11.56
N GLU A 139 -28.45 -1.90 12.77
CA GLU A 139 -27.03 -1.98 13.07
C GLU A 139 -26.47 -3.30 12.53
N GLY A 140 -25.44 -3.18 11.73
CA GLY A 140 -24.78 -4.33 11.14
C GLY A 140 -23.76 -4.98 12.08
N PRO A 141 -23.38 -6.23 11.82
CA PRO A 141 -22.44 -6.97 12.66
C PRO A 141 -21.01 -6.49 12.50
N THR A 142 -20.19 -6.81 13.51
CA THR A 142 -18.74 -6.74 13.43
C THR A 142 -18.17 -8.11 13.11
N HIS A 143 -17.43 -8.20 12.03
CA HIS A 143 -16.71 -9.40 11.60
C HIS A 143 -15.23 -9.26 11.96
N LYS A 144 -14.74 -10.16 12.80
CA LYS A 144 -13.34 -10.16 13.26
C LYS A 144 -12.52 -11.27 12.62
N GLY A 145 -11.21 -11.05 12.54
CA GLY A 145 -10.26 -12.06 12.07
C GLY A 145 -10.44 -12.40 10.60
N LEU A 146 -10.75 -11.39 9.79
CA LEU A 146 -10.72 -11.51 8.33
C LEU A 146 -9.28 -11.47 7.85
N SER A 147 -9.06 -12.05 6.69
CA SER A 147 -7.71 -12.07 6.09
C SER A 147 -7.81 -12.00 4.58
N ALA A 148 -6.76 -11.44 3.99
CA ALA A 148 -6.59 -11.44 2.54
C ALA A 148 -5.13 -11.65 2.18
N SER A 149 -4.89 -12.21 1.00
CA SER A 149 -3.57 -12.28 0.40
C SER A 149 -3.61 -11.87 -1.06
N TYR A 150 -2.56 -11.19 -1.51
CA TYR A 150 -2.48 -10.70 -2.87
C TYR A 150 -1.03 -10.60 -3.35
N LEU A 151 -0.86 -10.61 -4.65
CA LEU A 151 0.40 -10.32 -5.33
C LEU A 151 0.41 -8.86 -5.75
N GLU A 152 1.54 -8.21 -5.64
CA GLU A 152 1.70 -6.81 -6.00
C GLU A 152 2.91 -6.65 -6.92
N GLY A 153 2.70 -6.10 -8.11
CA GLY A 153 3.76 -5.61 -8.98
C GLY A 153 4.10 -4.18 -8.63
N VAL A 154 5.38 -3.85 -8.56
CA VAL A 154 5.88 -2.55 -8.10
C VAL A 154 6.82 -1.95 -9.12
N LEU A 155 6.58 -0.70 -9.52
CA LEU A 155 7.51 0.12 -10.28
C LEU A 155 7.92 1.31 -9.40
N GLY A 156 9.17 1.33 -8.96
CA GLY A 156 9.67 2.30 -8.01
C GLY A 156 10.80 3.16 -8.56
N PHE A 157 10.89 4.38 -8.05
CA PHE A 157 12.03 5.26 -8.25
C PHE A 157 12.53 5.80 -6.91
N LYS A 158 13.81 6.05 -6.79
CA LYS A 158 14.45 6.62 -5.60
C LYS A 158 15.47 7.65 -6.03
N THR A 159 15.34 8.86 -5.52
CA THR A 159 16.23 9.99 -5.79
C THR A 159 17.04 10.31 -4.54
N HIS A 160 18.36 10.42 -4.72
CA HIS A 160 19.26 10.80 -3.64
C HIS A 160 19.10 12.29 -3.32
N LEU A 161 18.81 12.62 -2.06
CA LEU A 161 18.68 14.00 -1.60
C LEU A 161 20.01 14.50 -1.01
N THR A 162 20.48 13.86 0.03
CA THR A 162 21.71 14.26 0.73
C THR A 162 22.27 13.09 1.53
N LYS A 163 23.61 12.98 1.61
CA LYS A 163 24.29 11.90 2.36
C LYS A 163 23.73 10.51 2.02
N GLN A 164 22.91 9.96 2.90
CA GLN A 164 22.25 8.65 2.80
C GLN A 164 20.71 8.76 2.72
N LEU A 165 20.17 9.99 2.61
CA LEU A 165 18.75 10.25 2.57
C LEU A 165 18.24 10.18 1.13
N TYR A 166 17.14 9.47 0.93
CA TYR A 166 16.47 9.28 -0.35
C TYR A 166 14.99 9.62 -0.25
N LEU A 167 14.49 10.30 -1.26
CA LEU A 167 13.07 10.42 -1.56
C LEU A 167 12.73 9.36 -2.61
N GLY A 168 11.67 8.61 -2.39
CA GLY A 168 11.21 7.60 -3.33
C GLY A 168 9.74 7.69 -3.59
N GLY A 169 9.31 7.09 -4.70
CA GLY A 169 7.92 6.86 -5.00
C GLY A 169 7.75 5.54 -5.74
N SER A 170 6.56 4.98 -5.72
CA SER A 170 6.23 3.81 -6.50
C SER A 170 4.79 3.79 -6.96
N PHE A 171 4.57 3.15 -8.11
CA PHE A 171 3.27 2.72 -8.60
C PHE A 171 3.14 1.21 -8.37
N ARG A 172 1.96 0.78 -7.96
CA ARG A 172 1.71 -0.60 -7.57
C ARG A 172 0.42 -1.10 -8.19
N MET A 173 0.46 -2.33 -8.64
CA MET A 173 -0.70 -3.06 -9.16
C MET A 173 -0.83 -4.36 -8.36
N GLY A 174 -1.90 -4.45 -7.58
CA GLY A 174 -2.24 -5.62 -6.78
C GLY A 174 -3.18 -6.57 -7.53
N PHE A 175 -2.97 -7.85 -7.35
CA PHE A 175 -3.88 -8.90 -7.79
C PHE A 175 -4.29 -9.75 -6.58
N LEU A 176 -5.57 -9.71 -6.23
CA LEU A 176 -6.14 -10.43 -5.10
C LEU A 176 -6.15 -11.93 -5.38
N VAL A 177 -5.42 -12.69 -4.56
CA VAL A 177 -5.30 -14.14 -4.65
C VAL A 177 -6.39 -14.81 -3.83
N SER A 178 -6.54 -14.40 -2.57
CA SER A 178 -7.50 -14.99 -1.64
C SER A 178 -7.98 -13.93 -0.65
N GLN A 179 -9.23 -14.02 -0.26
CA GLN A 179 -9.79 -13.26 0.83
C GLN A 179 -10.82 -14.09 1.59
N LYS A 180 -10.92 -13.84 2.89
CA LYS A 180 -12.00 -14.30 3.73
C LYS A 180 -13.05 -13.19 3.77
N GLU A 181 -14.23 -13.47 3.25
CA GLU A 181 -15.34 -12.53 3.23
C GLU A 181 -16.25 -12.73 4.44
N PRO A 182 -16.87 -11.65 4.95
CA PRO A 182 -17.94 -11.74 5.92
C PRO A 182 -19.15 -12.51 5.35
N GLU A 183 -19.96 -13.09 6.22
CA GLU A 183 -21.23 -13.69 5.78
C GLU A 183 -22.17 -12.60 5.25
N ASN A 184 -22.70 -12.81 4.05
CA ASN A 184 -23.68 -11.93 3.37
C ASN A 184 -23.19 -10.50 3.06
N PHE A 185 -21.84 -10.29 3.05
CA PHE A 185 -21.28 -8.99 2.72
C PHE A 185 -19.88 -9.12 2.10
N ASN A 186 -19.56 -8.32 1.10
CA ASN A 186 -18.23 -8.31 0.47
C ASN A 186 -17.28 -7.34 1.18
N ASN A 187 -16.00 -7.65 1.19
CA ASN A 187 -15.00 -6.70 1.65
C ASN A 187 -14.96 -5.50 0.70
N LEU A 188 -15.24 -4.30 1.21
CA LEU A 188 -15.15 -3.07 0.42
C LEU A 188 -13.74 -2.47 0.42
N TRP A 189 -12.97 -2.80 1.45
CA TRP A 189 -11.61 -2.32 1.65
C TRP A 189 -10.76 -3.39 2.32
N ILE A 190 -9.53 -3.54 1.83
CA ILE A 190 -8.53 -4.42 2.44
C ILE A 190 -7.29 -3.58 2.76
N PRO A 191 -6.80 -3.58 4.02
CA PRO A 191 -5.59 -2.87 4.41
C PRO A 191 -4.40 -3.25 3.53
N GLY A 192 -3.70 -2.23 3.02
CA GLY A 192 -2.58 -2.36 2.09
C GLY A 192 -2.95 -2.62 0.63
N PHE A 193 -4.16 -3.10 0.32
CA PHE A 193 -4.67 -3.27 -1.04
C PHE A 193 -5.53 -2.09 -1.51
N ASN A 194 -6.21 -1.41 -0.60
CA ASN A 194 -7.19 -0.36 -0.79
C ASN A 194 -8.61 -0.87 -1.13
N ARG A 195 -9.32 -0.14 -1.99
CA ARG A 195 -10.71 -0.42 -2.36
C ARG A 195 -10.81 -1.71 -3.16
N VAL A 196 -11.74 -2.56 -2.77
CA VAL A 196 -12.15 -3.75 -3.52
C VAL A 196 -13.43 -3.41 -4.27
N THR A 197 -13.42 -3.60 -5.58
CA THR A 197 -14.61 -3.44 -6.41
C THR A 197 -15.20 -4.81 -6.67
N ASP A 198 -16.51 -4.93 -6.61
CA ASP A 198 -17.22 -6.19 -6.82
C ASP A 198 -16.82 -6.84 -8.16
N GLY A 199 -16.47 -8.13 -8.10
CA GLY A 199 -15.96 -8.89 -9.25
C GLY A 199 -14.55 -8.54 -9.72
N ALA A 200 -13.91 -7.47 -9.24
CA ALA A 200 -12.57 -7.09 -9.62
C ALA A 200 -11.51 -7.64 -8.65
N ARG A 201 -10.47 -8.26 -9.20
CA ARG A 201 -9.32 -8.75 -8.44
C ARG A 201 -8.10 -7.85 -8.52
N PHE A 202 -8.18 -6.74 -9.27
CA PHE A 202 -7.08 -5.81 -9.46
C PHE A 202 -7.27 -4.55 -8.63
N GLY A 203 -6.19 -4.10 -8.01
CA GLY A 203 -6.12 -2.84 -7.30
C GLY A 203 -4.90 -2.05 -7.76
N PHE A 204 -4.98 -0.74 -7.70
CA PHE A 204 -3.87 0.16 -8.01
C PHE A 204 -3.60 1.07 -6.82
N SER A 205 -2.35 1.30 -6.55
CA SER A 205 -1.93 2.23 -5.51
C SER A 205 -0.65 2.95 -5.90
N TYR A 206 -0.37 4.03 -5.21
CA TYR A 206 0.91 4.73 -5.28
C TYR A 206 1.35 5.08 -3.88
N ASN A 207 2.64 5.17 -3.67
CA ASN A 207 3.20 5.72 -2.46
C ASN A 207 4.46 6.52 -2.74
N TYR A 208 4.77 7.40 -1.80
CA TYR A 208 6.01 8.14 -1.74
C TYR A 208 6.49 8.22 -0.30
N GLY A 209 7.80 8.20 -0.11
CA GLY A 209 8.36 8.12 1.23
C GLY A 209 9.81 8.57 1.31
N LEU A 210 10.26 8.76 2.53
CA LEU A 210 11.63 9.05 2.86
C LEU A 210 12.32 7.81 3.41
N SER A 211 13.56 7.59 2.98
CA SER A 211 14.34 6.45 3.43
C SER A 211 15.80 6.82 3.66
N TYR A 212 16.40 6.14 4.62
CA TYR A 212 17.81 6.28 4.96
C TYR A 212 18.56 5.00 4.59
N TYR A 213 19.67 5.15 3.89
CA TYR A 213 20.51 4.04 3.43
C TYR A 213 21.74 3.89 4.31
N LEU A 214 21.91 2.72 4.89
CA LEU A 214 23.08 2.33 5.68
C LEU A 214 23.99 1.42 4.85
N PRO A 215 25.14 1.89 4.37
CA PRO A 215 26.08 1.03 3.67
C PRO A 215 26.69 0.02 4.64
N VAL A 216 26.59 -1.26 4.31
CA VAL A 216 27.24 -2.35 5.06
C VAL A 216 28.57 -2.65 4.39
N LYS A 217 29.68 -2.37 5.07
CA LYS A 217 31.00 -2.77 4.59
C LYS A 217 31.11 -4.29 4.64
N LYS A 218 31.35 -4.92 3.50
CA LYS A 218 31.68 -6.34 3.49
C LYS A 218 33.02 -6.52 4.23
N ALA A 219 33.02 -7.31 5.30
CA ALA A 219 34.28 -7.79 5.91
C ALA A 219 35.10 -8.51 4.81
N ARG A 220 36.34 -8.11 4.64
CA ARG A 220 37.30 -8.74 3.71
C ARG A 220 37.66 -10.13 4.18
#